data_1d5d60fd932aa8213fcbe1b47b2a333a
#
_entry.id   1d5d60fd932aa8213fcbe1b47b2a333a
#
_cell.length_a   1.000
_cell.length_b   1.000
_cell.length_c   1.000
_cell.angle_alpha   90.00
_cell.angle_beta   90.00
_cell.angle_gamma   90.00
#
_symmetry.space_group_name_H-M   'P 1'
#
loop_
_entity.id
_entity.type
_entity.pdbx_description
1 polymer ?
#
loop_
_entity_poly.entity_id
_entity_poly.type
_entity_poly.pdbx_seq_one_letter_code
_entity_poly.pdbx_strand_id
1 'polypeptide(L)'
;MYQIAYIGRWESLPETAAAICDHDTPKLEALLQGGLDLDVSIQLSEYIKLMPLEIAVFRNDVPMIHFLLEHGADPGLAEEQPLLLTAARCCGPEVVALFAGQAAKLSPKQKERAFQEVRWGKRPENIPVLEQAGITVDKFGGEAFRAAVSDGEAKLAKLLLEKGADINYHKPDMVFPYASTPVTEAARSNDFPMVRWLVEQGADITIADKYGDRPYTVA
;
A
#
# COMPACT_ATOMS: atom_id res chain seq x y z
N MET A 1 8.61 3.18 3.87
CA MET A 1 10.02 2.69 4.00
C MET A 1 10.89 3.62 4.85
N TYR A 2 10.76 4.95 4.77
CA TYR A 2 11.55 5.89 5.58
C TYR A 2 11.24 5.83 7.08
N GLN A 3 9.98 5.65 7.46
CA GLN A 3 9.57 5.60 8.88
C GLN A 3 10.07 4.35 9.61
N ILE A 4 10.07 3.17 8.96
CA ILE A 4 10.58 1.92 9.57
C ILE A 4 12.08 1.98 9.81
N ALA A 5 12.85 2.58 8.92
CA ALA A 5 14.29 2.78 9.11
C ALA A 5 14.60 3.74 10.27
N TYR A 6 13.70 4.68 10.57
CA TYR A 6 13.83 5.61 11.70
C TYR A 6 13.51 4.94 13.04
N ILE A 7 12.48 4.09 13.13
CA ILE A 7 12.11 3.40 14.37
C ILE A 7 13.28 2.51 14.89
N GLY A 8 14.11 1.97 14.02
CA GLY A 8 15.27 1.14 14.40
C GLY A 8 16.57 1.89 14.69
N ARG A 9 16.60 3.23 14.61
CA ARG A 9 17.85 4.02 14.74
C ARG A 9 17.85 5.04 15.89
N TRP A 10 16.82 5.10 16.71
CA TRP A 10 16.70 6.10 17.76
C TRP A 10 17.28 5.61 19.08
N GLU A 11 18.21 6.40 19.61
CA GLU A 11 18.88 6.10 20.87
C GLU A 11 17.97 6.20 22.11
N SER A 12 16.72 6.72 21.96
CA SER A 12 15.75 6.84 23.05
C SER A 12 14.31 6.76 22.56
N LEU A 13 13.83 5.55 22.30
CA LEU A 13 12.39 5.33 22.08
C LEU A 13 11.64 5.43 23.43
N PRO A 14 10.39 5.92 23.45
CA PRO A 14 9.49 5.76 24.58
C PRO A 14 9.39 4.29 24.99
N GLU A 15 9.24 4.03 26.29
CA GLU A 15 9.33 2.69 26.86
C GLU A 15 8.44 1.66 26.17
N THR A 16 7.19 2.01 25.88
CA THR A 16 6.24 1.15 25.17
C THR A 16 6.71 0.86 23.74
N ALA A 17 7.18 1.89 23.00
CA ALA A 17 7.68 1.71 21.64
C ALA A 17 8.93 0.85 21.61
N ALA A 18 9.84 1.02 22.58
CA ALA A 18 11.02 0.17 22.72
C ALA A 18 10.63 -1.29 22.97
N ALA A 19 9.70 -1.55 23.90
CA ALA A 19 9.22 -2.91 24.19
C ALA A 19 8.59 -3.58 22.97
N ILE A 20 7.81 -2.84 22.16
CA ILE A 20 7.26 -3.36 20.88
C ILE A 20 8.40 -3.64 19.89
N CYS A 21 9.37 -2.74 19.75
CA CYS A 21 10.47 -2.88 18.82
C CYS A 21 11.43 -4.04 19.20
N ASP A 22 11.62 -4.27 20.48
CA ASP A 22 12.49 -5.32 21.02
C ASP A 22 11.77 -6.66 21.21
N HIS A 23 10.48 -6.72 20.89
CA HIS A 23 9.62 -7.90 21.05
C HIS A 23 9.54 -8.37 22.51
N ASP A 24 9.58 -7.41 23.45
CA ASP A 24 9.58 -7.67 24.89
C ASP A 24 8.14 -7.75 25.43
N THR A 25 7.50 -8.91 25.19
CA THR A 25 6.12 -9.15 25.65
C THR A 25 6.00 -9.15 27.19
N PRO A 26 6.96 -9.70 27.99
CA PRO A 26 6.89 -9.58 29.45
C PRO A 26 6.85 -8.14 29.95
N LYS A 27 7.63 -7.26 29.32
CA LYS A 27 7.62 -5.84 29.65
C LYS A 27 6.30 -5.17 29.28
N LEU A 28 5.74 -5.50 28.12
CA LEU A 28 4.43 -4.99 27.70
C LEU A 28 3.32 -5.47 28.64
N GLU A 29 3.35 -6.73 29.10
CA GLU A 29 2.40 -7.23 30.11
C GLU A 29 2.51 -6.44 31.43
N ALA A 30 3.71 -6.15 31.88
CA ALA A 30 3.92 -5.35 33.08
C ALA A 30 3.38 -3.91 32.91
N LEU A 31 3.59 -3.30 31.74
CA LEU A 31 3.06 -1.97 31.42
C LEU A 31 1.53 -2.00 31.35
N LEU A 32 0.92 -3.02 30.78
CA LEU A 32 -0.54 -3.20 30.73
C LEU A 32 -1.13 -3.36 32.14
N GLN A 33 -0.49 -4.14 33.02
CA GLN A 33 -0.87 -4.23 34.45
C GLN A 33 -0.73 -2.90 35.17
N GLY A 34 0.23 -2.06 34.74
CA GLY A 34 0.43 -0.70 35.21
C GLY A 34 -0.55 0.34 34.66
N GLY A 35 -1.49 -0.07 33.79
CA GLY A 35 -2.51 0.79 33.21
C GLY A 35 -2.14 1.38 31.85
N LEU A 36 -1.21 0.77 31.10
CA LEU A 36 -0.93 1.17 29.72
C LEU A 36 -2.21 1.01 28.88
N ASP A 37 -2.59 2.09 28.20
CA ASP A 37 -3.65 2.10 27.20
C ASP A 37 -3.05 1.92 25.81
N LEU A 38 -3.44 0.85 25.10
CA LEU A 38 -2.97 0.54 23.75
C LEU A 38 -3.60 1.41 22.67
N ASP A 39 -4.65 2.16 23.02
CA ASP A 39 -5.38 3.06 22.12
C ASP A 39 -4.91 4.52 22.28
N VAL A 40 -3.80 4.73 22.96
CA VAL A 40 -3.10 6.00 23.05
C VAL A 40 -1.86 5.99 22.18
N SER A 41 -1.78 6.96 21.27
CA SER A 41 -0.63 7.08 20.37
C SER A 41 0.65 7.50 21.10
N ILE A 42 1.76 6.96 20.61
CA ILE A 42 3.11 7.17 21.16
C ILE A 42 3.83 8.22 20.30
N GLN A 43 4.32 9.28 20.92
CA GLN A 43 5.17 10.27 20.25
C GLN A 43 6.57 9.68 20.06
N LEU A 44 6.94 9.39 18.82
CA LEU A 44 8.24 8.82 18.47
C LEU A 44 9.27 9.89 18.12
N SER A 45 8.83 11.04 17.59
CA SER A 45 9.65 12.23 17.30
C SER A 45 8.77 13.47 17.26
N GLU A 46 9.39 14.62 16.96
CA GLU A 46 8.65 15.90 16.75
C GLU A 46 7.52 15.76 15.72
N TYR A 47 7.70 14.89 14.71
CA TYR A 47 6.78 14.78 13.55
C TYR A 47 6.09 13.43 13.44
N ILE A 48 6.47 12.44 14.25
CA ILE A 48 5.96 11.06 14.12
C ILE A 48 5.27 10.64 15.41
N LYS A 49 4.01 10.28 15.27
CA LYS A 49 3.14 9.77 16.31
C LYS A 49 2.43 8.52 15.75
N LEU A 50 2.51 7.41 16.43
CA LEU A 50 1.92 6.14 15.99
C LEU A 50 1.20 5.43 17.15
N MET A 51 0.17 4.68 16.82
CA MET A 51 -0.45 3.74 17.76
C MET A 51 0.49 2.55 18.00
N PRO A 52 0.46 1.90 19.17
CA PRO A 52 1.19 0.66 19.45
C PRO A 52 1.03 -0.38 18.33
N LEU A 53 -0.20 -0.59 17.86
CA LEU A 53 -0.50 -1.54 16.79
C LEU A 53 0.08 -1.12 15.43
N GLU A 54 0.09 0.19 15.10
CA GLU A 54 0.75 0.68 13.89
C GLU A 54 2.24 0.37 13.87
N ILE A 55 2.92 0.53 15.01
CA ILE A 55 4.36 0.21 15.13
C ILE A 55 4.61 -1.25 14.77
N ALA A 56 3.82 -2.18 15.33
CA ALA A 56 3.94 -3.60 15.06
C ALA A 56 3.65 -3.94 13.57
N VAL A 57 2.62 -3.31 12.97
CA VAL A 57 2.28 -3.50 11.55
C VAL A 57 3.38 -2.95 10.64
N PHE A 58 3.92 -1.77 10.89
CA PHE A 58 5.04 -1.22 10.12
C PHE A 58 6.28 -2.11 10.16
N ARG A 59 6.49 -2.81 11.27
CA ARG A 59 7.61 -3.74 11.44
C ARG A 59 7.33 -5.13 10.87
N ASN A 60 6.11 -5.41 10.45
CA ASN A 60 5.66 -6.75 10.07
C ASN A 60 5.92 -7.79 11.18
N ASP A 61 5.72 -7.37 12.43
CA ASP A 61 5.92 -8.22 13.61
C ASP A 61 4.61 -8.96 13.91
N VAL A 62 4.39 -10.08 13.21
CA VAL A 62 3.14 -10.85 13.29
C VAL A 62 2.81 -11.29 14.72
N PRO A 63 3.75 -11.87 15.52
CA PRO A 63 3.46 -12.21 16.91
C PRO A 63 3.08 -10.99 17.77
N MET A 64 3.74 -9.85 17.59
CA MET A 64 3.42 -8.62 18.31
C MET A 64 2.06 -8.06 17.91
N ILE A 65 1.69 -8.13 16.63
CA ILE A 65 0.36 -7.73 16.15
C ILE A 65 -0.73 -8.56 16.85
N HIS A 66 -0.55 -9.89 16.91
CA HIS A 66 -1.51 -10.75 17.62
C HIS A 66 -1.55 -10.45 19.11
N PHE A 67 -0.40 -10.29 19.74
CA PHE A 67 -0.31 -9.92 21.16
C PHE A 67 -1.11 -8.64 21.45
N LEU A 68 -0.90 -7.58 20.69
CA LEU A 68 -1.58 -6.31 20.90
C LEU A 68 -3.10 -6.41 20.68
N LEU A 69 -3.53 -7.14 19.64
CA LEU A 69 -4.95 -7.37 19.36
C LEU A 69 -5.63 -8.19 20.47
N GLU A 70 -4.96 -9.23 20.99
CA GLU A 70 -5.45 -10.07 22.09
C GLU A 70 -5.57 -9.28 23.41
N HIS A 71 -4.75 -8.23 23.58
CA HIS A 71 -4.80 -7.36 24.75
C HIS A 71 -5.68 -6.12 24.55
N GLY A 72 -6.46 -6.08 23.45
CA GLY A 72 -7.53 -5.11 23.26
C GLY A 72 -7.18 -3.87 22.48
N ALA A 73 -6.04 -3.82 21.77
CA ALA A 73 -5.75 -2.72 20.85
C ALA A 73 -6.84 -2.63 19.76
N ASP A 74 -7.42 -1.45 19.56
CA ASP A 74 -8.44 -1.22 18.54
C ASP A 74 -7.81 -1.10 17.14
N PRO A 75 -8.04 -2.06 16.23
CA PRO A 75 -7.52 -1.97 14.86
C PRO A 75 -8.14 -0.82 14.06
N GLY A 76 -9.22 -0.21 14.54
CA GLY A 76 -9.85 0.95 13.89
C GLY A 76 -9.11 2.26 14.12
N LEU A 77 -8.19 2.29 15.08
CA LEU A 77 -7.40 3.48 15.40
C LEU A 77 -6.05 3.43 14.67
N ALA A 78 -5.71 4.52 13.99
CA ALA A 78 -4.43 4.71 13.33
C ALA A 78 -4.17 6.20 13.11
N GLU A 79 -2.94 6.65 13.28
CA GLU A 79 -2.55 8.06 13.12
C GLU A 79 -2.24 8.41 11.66
N GLU A 80 -1.59 7.50 10.94
CA GLU A 80 -1.13 7.77 9.57
C GLU A 80 -2.20 7.45 8.53
N GLN A 81 -2.66 6.20 8.49
CA GLN A 81 -3.65 5.72 7.55
C GLN A 81 -4.28 4.41 8.05
N PRO A 82 -5.47 4.00 7.53
CA PRO A 82 -6.08 2.73 7.90
C PRO A 82 -5.10 1.56 7.86
N LEU A 83 -5.07 0.72 8.91
CA LEU A 83 -4.10 -0.37 9.06
C LEU A 83 -4.13 -1.37 7.90
N LEU A 84 -5.27 -1.55 7.23
CA LEU A 84 -5.37 -2.35 6.01
C LEU A 84 -4.38 -1.88 4.93
N LEU A 85 -4.24 -0.55 4.74
CA LEU A 85 -3.33 0.00 3.73
C LEU A 85 -1.87 -0.18 4.14
N THR A 86 -1.56 0.07 5.41
CA THR A 86 -0.22 -0.15 5.97
C THR A 86 0.17 -1.63 5.89
N ALA A 87 -0.75 -2.54 6.25
CA ALA A 87 -0.54 -3.98 6.15
C ALA A 87 -0.34 -4.43 4.69
N ALA A 88 -1.12 -3.90 3.74
CA ALA A 88 -0.97 -4.21 2.32
C ALA A 88 0.43 -3.89 1.79
N ARG A 89 1.09 -2.87 2.35
CA ARG A 89 2.47 -2.49 2.01
C ARG A 89 3.53 -3.29 2.77
N CYS A 90 3.34 -3.47 4.07
CA CYS A 90 4.40 -3.93 4.97
C CYS A 90 4.33 -5.42 5.27
N CYS A 91 3.13 -6.02 5.25
CA CYS A 91 2.86 -7.35 5.79
C CYS A 91 2.45 -8.35 4.71
N GLY A 92 2.38 -9.63 5.08
CA GLY A 92 1.86 -10.71 4.24
C GLY A 92 0.33 -10.81 4.28
N PRO A 93 -0.24 -11.71 3.43
CA PRO A 93 -1.69 -11.86 3.28
C PRO A 93 -2.44 -12.16 4.59
N GLU A 94 -1.82 -12.88 5.50
CA GLU A 94 -2.37 -13.23 6.81
C GLU A 94 -2.69 -11.99 7.67
N VAL A 95 -1.76 -11.02 7.70
CA VAL A 95 -1.95 -9.76 8.45
C VAL A 95 -2.94 -8.85 7.72
N VAL A 96 -2.87 -8.77 6.38
CA VAL A 96 -3.85 -8.02 5.58
C VAL A 96 -5.27 -8.52 5.86
N ALA A 97 -5.46 -9.83 6.01
CA ALA A 97 -6.76 -10.43 6.33
C ALA A 97 -7.32 -9.99 7.70
N LEU A 98 -6.46 -9.75 8.71
CA LEU A 98 -6.89 -9.26 10.02
C LEU A 98 -7.60 -7.90 9.92
N PHE A 99 -7.18 -7.06 8.97
CA PHE A 99 -7.72 -5.71 8.78
C PHE A 99 -8.72 -5.61 7.62
N ALA A 100 -9.08 -6.73 6.97
CA ALA A 100 -9.98 -6.76 5.79
C ALA A 100 -11.33 -6.10 6.05
N GLY A 101 -11.86 -6.16 7.28
CA GLY A 101 -13.10 -5.49 7.67
C GLY A 101 -13.10 -3.97 7.50
N GLN A 102 -11.93 -3.33 7.46
CA GLN A 102 -11.80 -1.89 7.21
C GLN A 102 -12.14 -1.50 5.76
N ALA A 103 -12.08 -2.45 4.81
CA ALA A 103 -12.33 -2.20 3.39
C ALA A 103 -13.68 -1.54 3.11
N ALA A 104 -14.72 -1.89 3.91
CA ALA A 104 -16.05 -1.32 3.78
C ALA A 104 -16.10 0.19 4.10
N LYS A 105 -15.21 0.67 4.97
CA LYS A 105 -15.13 2.08 5.43
C LYS A 105 -14.21 2.93 4.55
N LEU A 106 -13.40 2.33 3.67
CA LEU A 106 -12.48 3.06 2.81
C LEU A 106 -13.22 3.86 1.72
N SER A 107 -12.79 5.10 1.51
CA SER A 107 -13.19 5.89 0.36
C SER A 107 -12.68 5.26 -0.95
N PRO A 108 -13.29 5.60 -2.12
CA PRO A 108 -12.80 5.11 -3.40
C PRO A 108 -11.30 5.38 -3.62
N LYS A 109 -10.81 6.56 -3.24
CA LYS A 109 -9.39 6.93 -3.35
C LYS A 109 -8.48 6.09 -2.46
N GLN A 110 -8.92 5.75 -1.25
CA GLN A 110 -8.18 4.84 -0.38
C GLN A 110 -8.16 3.40 -0.93
N LYS A 111 -9.22 2.97 -1.62
CA LYS A 111 -9.24 1.67 -2.31
C LYS A 111 -8.26 1.63 -3.50
N GLU A 112 -8.17 2.70 -4.29
CA GLU A 112 -7.13 2.86 -5.31
C GLU A 112 -5.73 2.83 -4.66
N ARG A 113 -5.56 3.54 -3.54
CA ARG A 113 -4.32 3.56 -2.76
C ARG A 113 -3.89 2.17 -2.30
N ALA A 114 -4.80 1.24 -1.98
CA ALA A 114 -4.45 -0.10 -1.53
C ALA A 114 -3.57 -0.85 -2.55
N PHE A 115 -3.82 -0.71 -3.86
CA PHE A 115 -2.99 -1.32 -4.90
C PHE A 115 -1.64 -0.60 -5.08
N GLN A 116 -1.59 0.71 -4.83
CA GLN A 116 -0.31 1.43 -4.78
C GLN A 116 0.54 0.97 -3.59
N GLU A 117 -0.08 0.74 -2.42
CA GLU A 117 0.63 0.21 -1.25
C GLU A 117 1.20 -1.19 -1.53
N VAL A 118 0.43 -2.07 -2.18
CA VAL A 118 0.90 -3.38 -2.66
C VAL A 118 2.12 -3.23 -3.59
N ARG A 119 2.05 -2.30 -4.54
CA ARG A 119 3.14 -2.01 -5.47
C ARG A 119 4.40 -1.51 -4.75
N TRP A 120 4.27 -0.49 -3.90
CA TRP A 120 5.39 0.07 -3.14
C TRP A 120 6.02 -0.93 -2.18
N GLY A 121 5.21 -1.78 -1.57
CA GLY A 121 5.67 -2.87 -0.70
C GLY A 121 6.27 -4.04 -1.47
N LYS A 122 6.07 -4.11 -2.80
CA LYS A 122 6.41 -5.26 -3.65
C LYS A 122 5.77 -6.57 -3.17
N ARG A 123 4.49 -6.49 -2.80
CA ARG A 123 3.72 -7.60 -2.21
C ARG A 123 2.48 -7.97 -3.03
N PRO A 124 2.65 -8.41 -4.29
CA PRO A 124 1.52 -8.78 -5.15
C PRO A 124 0.67 -9.92 -4.57
N GLU A 125 1.22 -10.72 -3.65
CA GLU A 125 0.51 -11.77 -2.91
C GLU A 125 -0.67 -11.24 -2.07
N ASN A 126 -0.72 -9.93 -1.79
CA ASN A 126 -1.81 -9.30 -1.05
C ASN A 126 -3.04 -8.98 -1.93
N ILE A 127 -2.91 -8.99 -3.25
CA ILE A 127 -4.01 -8.68 -4.18
C ILE A 127 -5.22 -9.59 -3.95
N PRO A 128 -5.10 -10.93 -3.85
CA PRO A 128 -6.24 -11.80 -3.62
C PRO A 128 -7.01 -11.48 -2.33
N VAL A 129 -6.32 -11.09 -1.26
CA VAL A 129 -6.97 -10.75 0.03
C VAL A 129 -7.73 -9.43 -0.09
N LEU A 130 -7.17 -8.43 -0.78
CA LEU A 130 -7.88 -7.18 -1.06
C LEU A 130 -9.13 -7.41 -1.90
N GLU A 131 -9.06 -8.28 -2.91
CA GLU A 131 -10.21 -8.65 -3.75
C GLU A 131 -11.31 -9.32 -2.92
N GLN A 132 -10.95 -10.27 -2.03
CA GLN A 132 -11.87 -10.90 -1.10
C GLN A 132 -12.54 -9.90 -0.13
N ALA A 133 -11.81 -8.84 0.23
CA ALA A 133 -12.34 -7.74 1.03
C ALA A 133 -13.21 -6.74 0.22
N GLY A 134 -13.41 -6.97 -1.09
CA GLY A 134 -14.22 -6.12 -1.96
C GLY A 134 -13.49 -4.92 -2.55
N ILE A 135 -12.15 -4.91 -2.47
CA ILE A 135 -11.30 -3.94 -3.17
C ILE A 135 -10.76 -4.63 -4.43
N THR A 136 -11.52 -4.55 -5.53
CA THR A 136 -11.23 -5.32 -6.74
C THR A 136 -10.38 -4.53 -7.74
N VAL A 137 -9.51 -5.23 -8.48
CA VAL A 137 -8.58 -4.62 -9.43
C VAL A 137 -9.30 -3.94 -10.59
N ASP A 138 -10.42 -4.52 -11.08
CA ASP A 138 -11.22 -3.95 -12.17
C ASP A 138 -11.77 -2.55 -11.84
N LYS A 139 -12.04 -2.27 -10.56
CA LYS A 139 -12.58 -0.97 -10.13
C LYS A 139 -11.51 0.01 -9.65
N PHE A 140 -10.47 -0.48 -9.00
CA PHE A 140 -9.53 0.35 -8.25
C PHE A 140 -8.06 0.16 -8.65
N GLY A 141 -7.74 -0.79 -9.54
CA GLY A 141 -6.36 -1.15 -9.91
C GLY A 141 -5.74 -0.29 -11.01
N GLY A 142 -6.51 0.57 -11.69
CA GLY A 142 -6.07 1.26 -12.91
C GLY A 142 -4.88 2.20 -12.69
N GLU A 143 -4.85 2.95 -11.58
CA GLU A 143 -3.72 3.83 -11.24
C GLU A 143 -2.45 3.01 -10.97
N ALA A 144 -2.56 1.92 -10.21
CA ALA A 144 -1.41 1.05 -9.92
C ALA A 144 -0.92 0.33 -11.18
N PHE A 145 -1.83 -0.05 -12.09
CA PHE A 145 -1.48 -0.65 -13.38
C PHE A 145 -0.68 0.32 -14.25
N ARG A 146 -1.16 1.56 -14.44
CA ARG A 146 -0.43 2.58 -15.21
C ARG A 146 0.94 2.86 -14.60
N ALA A 147 1.01 3.00 -13.28
CA ALA A 147 2.27 3.24 -12.57
C ALA A 147 3.25 2.05 -12.71
N ALA A 148 2.75 0.80 -12.63
CA ALA A 148 3.58 -0.38 -12.84
C ALA A 148 4.14 -0.47 -14.27
N VAL A 149 3.35 -0.06 -15.26
CA VAL A 149 3.82 0.04 -16.66
C VAL A 149 4.89 1.13 -16.80
N SER A 150 4.64 2.33 -16.26
CA SER A 150 5.59 3.46 -16.33
C SER A 150 6.93 3.14 -15.68
N ASP A 151 6.91 2.41 -14.57
CA ASP A 151 8.11 2.06 -13.79
C ASP A 151 8.79 0.75 -14.26
N GLY A 152 8.29 0.12 -15.33
CA GLY A 152 8.84 -1.10 -15.89
C GLY A 152 8.61 -2.35 -15.02
N GLU A 153 7.63 -2.33 -14.12
CA GLU A 153 7.26 -3.44 -13.23
C GLU A 153 6.41 -4.49 -13.99
N ALA A 154 6.97 -5.08 -15.05
CA ALA A 154 6.25 -5.90 -16.03
C ALA A 154 5.46 -7.06 -15.40
N LYS A 155 5.99 -7.71 -14.36
CA LYS A 155 5.28 -8.82 -13.69
C LYS A 155 4.01 -8.34 -13.00
N LEU A 156 4.08 -7.22 -12.31
CA LEU A 156 2.94 -6.64 -11.62
C LEU A 156 1.92 -6.09 -12.62
N ALA A 157 2.38 -5.40 -13.68
CA ALA A 157 1.50 -4.91 -14.75
C ALA A 157 0.69 -6.05 -15.38
N LYS A 158 1.34 -7.17 -15.72
CA LYS A 158 0.66 -8.36 -16.27
C LYS A 158 -0.38 -8.92 -15.29
N LEU A 159 -0.01 -9.08 -14.03
CA LEU A 159 -0.92 -9.59 -13.00
C LEU A 159 -2.13 -8.68 -12.83
N LEU A 160 -1.93 -7.35 -12.77
CA LEU A 160 -3.05 -6.40 -12.63
C LEU A 160 -3.97 -6.44 -13.85
N LEU A 161 -3.42 -6.56 -15.07
CA LEU A 161 -4.23 -6.69 -16.28
C LEU A 161 -5.03 -8.01 -16.29
N GLU A 162 -4.42 -9.13 -15.92
CA GLU A 162 -5.08 -10.46 -15.78
C GLU A 162 -6.23 -10.39 -14.77
N LYS A 163 -6.11 -9.54 -13.75
CA LYS A 163 -7.13 -9.29 -12.73
C LYS A 163 -8.19 -8.26 -13.13
N GLY A 164 -8.12 -7.74 -14.36
CA GLY A 164 -9.13 -6.87 -14.95
C GLY A 164 -8.86 -5.38 -14.83
N ALA A 165 -7.61 -4.95 -14.58
CA ALA A 165 -7.28 -3.53 -14.66
C ALA A 165 -7.62 -2.98 -16.04
N ASP A 166 -8.13 -1.74 -16.08
CA ASP A 166 -8.43 -1.05 -17.35
C ASP A 166 -7.14 -0.77 -18.12
N ILE A 167 -6.96 -1.47 -19.24
CA ILE A 167 -5.78 -1.35 -20.11
C ILE A 167 -5.62 0.07 -20.67
N ASN A 168 -6.72 0.80 -20.78
CA ASN A 168 -6.79 2.17 -21.31
C ASN A 168 -6.98 3.21 -20.19
N TYR A 169 -6.67 2.87 -18.93
CA TYR A 169 -6.80 3.77 -17.81
C TYR A 169 -6.09 5.11 -18.06
N HIS A 170 -6.83 6.20 -18.03
CA HIS A 170 -6.32 7.55 -18.34
C HIS A 170 -6.90 8.66 -17.43
N LYS A 171 -7.30 8.32 -16.20
CA LYS A 171 -7.71 9.34 -15.24
C LYS A 171 -6.49 10.11 -14.75
N PRO A 172 -6.57 11.45 -14.60
CA PRO A 172 -5.49 12.25 -14.05
C PRO A 172 -5.30 11.93 -12.56
N ASP A 173 -4.04 11.92 -12.12
CA ASP A 173 -3.65 11.84 -10.71
C ASP A 173 -2.48 12.79 -10.42
N MET A 174 -1.89 12.72 -9.23
CA MET A 174 -0.80 13.60 -8.84
C MET A 174 0.51 13.33 -9.62
N VAL A 175 0.72 12.08 -10.05
CA VAL A 175 1.93 11.66 -10.81
C VAL A 175 1.72 11.88 -12.31
N PHE A 176 0.51 11.57 -12.80
CA PHE A 176 0.13 11.67 -14.21
C PHE A 176 -1.00 12.69 -14.41
N PRO A 177 -0.76 14.00 -14.15
CA PRO A 177 -1.79 15.03 -14.21
C PRO A 177 -2.29 15.31 -15.65
N TYR A 178 -1.61 14.77 -16.64
CA TYR A 178 -1.93 14.87 -18.08
C TYR A 178 -2.81 13.72 -18.58
N ALA A 179 -3.20 12.78 -17.70
CA ALA A 179 -4.14 11.71 -18.04
C ALA A 179 -3.68 10.80 -19.21
N SER A 180 -2.41 10.45 -19.24
CA SER A 180 -1.87 9.51 -20.22
C SER A 180 -2.35 8.08 -20.00
N THR A 181 -2.40 7.29 -21.07
CA THR A 181 -2.68 5.85 -20.98
C THR A 181 -1.41 5.06 -20.61
N PRO A 182 -1.53 3.82 -20.10
CA PRO A 182 -0.37 2.97 -19.83
C PRO A 182 0.52 2.77 -21.07
N VAL A 183 -0.04 2.59 -22.26
CA VAL A 183 0.74 2.42 -23.48
C VAL A 183 1.49 3.69 -23.88
N THR A 184 0.96 4.88 -23.59
CA THR A 184 1.65 6.15 -23.77
C THR A 184 2.82 6.29 -22.80
N GLU A 185 2.66 5.88 -21.54
CA GLU A 185 3.75 5.89 -20.55
C GLU A 185 4.87 4.91 -20.92
N ALA A 186 4.54 3.71 -21.38
CA ALA A 186 5.52 2.76 -21.88
C ALA A 186 6.32 3.34 -23.07
N ALA A 187 5.65 4.05 -23.99
CA ALA A 187 6.31 4.72 -25.12
C ALA A 187 7.24 5.86 -24.64
N ARG A 188 6.80 6.70 -23.70
CA ARG A 188 7.63 7.77 -23.09
C ARG A 188 8.88 7.22 -22.40
N SER A 189 8.77 6.03 -21.80
CA SER A 189 9.89 5.33 -21.16
C SER A 189 10.78 4.55 -22.14
N ASN A 190 10.49 4.57 -23.44
CA ASN A 190 11.15 3.77 -24.46
C ASN A 190 11.11 2.25 -24.19
N ASP A 191 10.10 1.78 -23.44
CA ASP A 191 9.88 0.36 -23.18
C ASP A 191 9.09 -0.29 -24.33
N PHE A 192 9.74 -0.46 -25.49
CA PHE A 192 9.12 -1.05 -26.67
C PHE A 192 8.59 -2.47 -26.47
N PRO A 193 9.23 -3.36 -25.68
CA PRO A 193 8.64 -4.65 -25.31
C PRO A 193 7.28 -4.51 -24.61
N MET A 194 7.16 -3.57 -23.67
CA MET A 194 5.91 -3.28 -22.96
C MET A 194 4.86 -2.66 -23.91
N VAL A 195 5.25 -1.72 -24.77
CA VAL A 195 4.36 -1.15 -25.79
C VAL A 195 3.78 -2.27 -26.68
N ARG A 196 4.63 -3.15 -27.19
CA ARG A 196 4.18 -4.28 -28.03
C ARG A 196 3.20 -5.16 -27.29
N TRP A 197 3.55 -5.56 -26.07
CA TRP A 197 2.69 -6.41 -25.26
C TRP A 197 1.33 -5.74 -24.99
N LEU A 198 1.28 -4.45 -24.62
CA LEU A 198 0.03 -3.72 -24.39
C LEU A 198 -0.84 -3.66 -25.65
N VAL A 199 -0.23 -3.42 -26.83
CA VAL A 199 -0.96 -3.41 -28.11
C VAL A 199 -1.52 -4.79 -28.43
N GLU A 200 -0.75 -5.87 -28.21
CA GLU A 200 -1.19 -7.25 -28.38
C GLU A 200 -2.35 -7.61 -27.42
N GLN A 201 -2.42 -6.97 -26.24
CA GLN A 201 -3.53 -7.11 -25.29
C GLN A 201 -4.72 -6.20 -25.60
N GLY A 202 -4.65 -5.38 -26.65
CA GLY A 202 -5.78 -4.54 -27.09
C GLY A 202 -5.77 -3.11 -26.59
N ALA A 203 -4.62 -2.58 -26.16
CA ALA A 203 -4.52 -1.16 -25.80
C ALA A 203 -4.86 -0.24 -26.97
N ASP A 204 -5.68 0.77 -26.73
CA ASP A 204 -6.06 1.77 -27.72
C ASP A 204 -4.97 2.84 -27.85
N ILE A 205 -4.22 2.81 -28.95
CA ILE A 205 -3.16 3.76 -29.25
C ILE A 205 -3.67 5.12 -29.76
N THR A 206 -4.97 5.29 -29.95
CA THR A 206 -5.56 6.53 -30.45
C THR A 206 -5.96 7.50 -29.34
N ILE A 207 -6.02 7.03 -28.10
CA ILE A 207 -6.33 7.88 -26.93
C ILE A 207 -5.18 8.87 -26.73
N ALA A 208 -5.53 10.15 -26.78
CA ALA A 208 -4.59 11.25 -26.50
C ALA A 208 -4.69 11.66 -25.03
N ASP A 209 -3.57 12.09 -24.46
CA ASP A 209 -3.57 12.78 -23.19
C ASP A 209 -4.06 14.25 -23.33
N LYS A 210 -4.09 15.02 -22.24
CA LYS A 210 -4.58 16.41 -22.27
C LYS A 210 -3.74 17.37 -23.11
N TYR A 211 -2.54 16.98 -23.53
CA TYR A 211 -1.66 17.75 -24.43
C TYR A 211 -1.81 17.31 -25.89
N GLY A 212 -2.59 16.27 -26.15
CA GLY A 212 -2.76 15.67 -27.46
C GLY A 212 -1.74 14.58 -27.80
N ASP A 213 -0.89 14.25 -26.85
CA ASP A 213 0.13 13.21 -27.01
C ASP A 213 -0.50 11.81 -27.06
N ARG A 214 0.04 11.00 -27.97
CA ARG A 214 -0.32 9.58 -28.17
C ARG A 214 0.93 8.72 -28.17
N PRO A 215 0.84 7.39 -28.01
CA PRO A 215 2.02 6.52 -28.00
C PRO A 215 2.99 6.75 -29.15
N TYR A 216 2.46 6.98 -30.36
CA TYR A 216 3.27 7.19 -31.59
C TYR A 216 3.78 8.63 -31.79
N THR A 217 3.39 9.58 -30.93
CA THR A 217 3.91 10.98 -30.97
C THR A 217 5.00 11.22 -29.92
N VAL A 218 5.14 10.33 -28.95
CA VAL A 218 6.08 10.45 -27.83
C VAL A 218 7.20 9.40 -27.82
N ALA A 219 7.13 8.42 -28.76
CA ALA A 219 8.12 7.37 -28.96
C ALA A 219 9.41 7.87 -29.64
#